data_860565afce1156d41b14817529fc741b
#
_entry.id   860565afce1156d41b14817529fc741b
#
_cell.length_a   1.000
_cell.length_b   1.000
_cell.length_c   1.000
_cell.angle_alpha   90.00
_cell.angle_beta   90.00
_cell.angle_gamma   90.00
#
_symmetry.space_group_name_H-M   'P 1'
#
loop_
_entity.id
_entity.type
_entity.pdbx_description
1 polymer ?
#
loop_
_entity_poly.entity_id
_entity_poly.type
_entity_poly.pdbx_seq_one_letter_code
_entity_poly.pdbx_strand_id
1 'polypeptide(L)'
;MSKSPYSQVSSDDAGQHLEPIPDAPYKQGPPPDTDQRVAAYHAADNSQSQAPHREVKPSMNRRAFFNDYKQRRIYMITMQMEAHAPSLGELCADLEETETGRVIHNARIKPSLLGKAIHDCWLSIPHYHPEVTLVAFQLMPDHFHGLLFVTREMEKVLGKILNGFKTGCHHAFRDLYLEQAAESSRIQCQNKGKADCPGFLFKKGYNDSILIGEDQLERMVAYIYDNPRRLAIRRLQSDFFRVLEGIKVAGRVCSAQGNIELLRRPCAQVRVSRSAKSEDLEVALQHFLALGGAGTVLVSPCISQGEKMIMRKAFDMRLPQIILLDKGINPRSKPFGERFESCAEGRLLSLSPFPCSYSRKNITREECELLNDLAKAIAEASQKQTGGL
;
A
#
# COMPACT_ATOMS: atom_id res chain seq x y z
N MET A 1 26.00 -6.65 -32.88
CA MET A 1 25.55 -5.97 -31.64
C MET A 1 24.19 -5.34 -31.93
N SER A 2 23.10 -5.97 -31.52
CA SER A 2 21.76 -5.44 -31.75
C SER A 2 21.52 -4.29 -30.77
N LYS A 3 21.27 -3.08 -31.30
CA LYS A 3 20.88 -1.91 -30.51
C LYS A 3 19.54 -2.20 -29.82
N SER A 4 19.46 -1.94 -28.52
CA SER A 4 18.20 -2.03 -27.77
C SER A 4 17.15 -1.09 -28.38
N PRO A 5 15.93 -1.51 -28.60
CA PRO A 5 14.88 -0.68 -29.18
C PRO A 5 14.49 0.54 -28.34
N TYR A 6 14.95 0.64 -27.10
CA TYR A 6 14.59 1.72 -26.17
C TYR A 6 15.59 2.89 -26.13
N SER A 7 16.62 2.91 -27.00
CA SER A 7 17.70 3.92 -26.95
C SER A 7 17.56 5.09 -27.93
N GLN A 8 16.44 5.19 -28.68
CA GLN A 8 16.28 6.24 -29.71
C GLN A 8 14.87 6.86 -29.64
N VAL A 9 14.58 7.66 -28.64
CA VAL A 9 13.43 8.57 -28.64
C VAL A 9 13.97 9.98 -28.34
N SER A 10 13.82 10.89 -29.30
CA SER A 10 14.22 12.29 -29.16
C SER A 10 13.26 13.04 -28.25
N SER A 11 13.78 14.07 -27.59
CA SER A 11 13.20 14.84 -26.49
C SER A 11 12.08 15.83 -26.85
N ASP A 12 11.52 15.82 -28.06
CA ASP A 12 10.67 16.92 -28.55
C ASP A 12 9.16 16.74 -28.41
N ASP A 13 8.67 15.62 -27.80
CA ASP A 13 7.24 15.34 -27.66
C ASP A 13 6.77 15.25 -26.18
N ALA A 14 7.39 16.00 -25.28
CA ALA A 14 7.18 15.93 -23.83
C ALA A 14 5.99 16.79 -23.33
N GLY A 15 4.91 16.90 -24.08
CA GLY A 15 3.77 17.77 -23.75
C GLY A 15 2.38 17.12 -23.84
N GLN A 16 2.27 15.84 -24.12
CA GLN A 16 0.95 15.22 -24.19
C GLN A 16 0.47 14.82 -22.79
N HIS A 17 -0.49 15.61 -22.24
CA HIS A 17 -1.41 15.15 -21.24
C HIS A 17 -2.00 13.82 -21.74
N LEU A 18 -1.90 12.76 -20.94
CA LEU A 18 -2.69 11.55 -21.17
C LEU A 18 -4.16 11.99 -21.15
N GLU A 19 -4.77 12.11 -22.33
CA GLU A 19 -6.20 12.36 -22.43
C GLU A 19 -6.96 11.26 -21.66
N PRO A 20 -8.08 11.60 -21.03
CA PRO A 20 -8.93 10.60 -20.39
C PRO A 20 -9.29 9.57 -21.48
N ILE A 21 -9.11 8.28 -21.17
CA ILE A 21 -9.41 7.16 -22.03
C ILE A 21 -10.84 7.36 -22.54
N PRO A 22 -11.09 7.49 -23.86
CA PRO A 22 -12.44 7.54 -24.39
C PRO A 22 -13.17 6.30 -23.89
N ASP A 23 -14.45 6.44 -23.52
CA ASP A 23 -15.31 5.38 -22.98
C ASP A 23 -14.96 4.01 -23.55
N ALA A 24 -14.05 3.32 -22.90
CA ALA A 24 -13.65 2.00 -23.28
C ALA A 24 -14.90 1.10 -23.16
N PRO A 25 -15.10 0.12 -24.06
CA PRO A 25 -16.28 -0.73 -24.07
C PRO A 25 -16.29 -1.71 -22.88
N TYR A 26 -16.22 -1.17 -21.68
CA TYR A 26 -16.26 -1.91 -20.41
C TYR A 26 -17.69 -2.20 -19.94
N LYS A 27 -18.71 -1.81 -20.75
CA LYS A 27 -20.14 -2.10 -20.46
C LYS A 27 -20.57 -3.54 -20.78
N GLN A 28 -19.67 -4.39 -21.24
CA GLN A 28 -19.94 -5.82 -21.32
C GLN A 28 -19.30 -6.49 -20.11
N GLY A 29 -20.14 -6.97 -19.19
CA GLY A 29 -19.72 -7.74 -18.03
C GLY A 29 -18.73 -8.86 -18.35
N PRO A 30 -17.95 -9.34 -17.40
CA PRO A 30 -17.00 -10.43 -17.63
C PRO A 30 -17.75 -11.65 -18.20
N PRO A 31 -17.10 -12.46 -19.06
CA PRO A 31 -17.72 -13.69 -19.56
C PRO A 31 -18.16 -14.55 -18.35
N PRO A 32 -19.29 -15.26 -18.45
CA PRO A 32 -19.95 -15.97 -17.31
C PRO A 32 -19.06 -16.96 -16.54
N ASP A 33 -17.90 -17.30 -17.06
CA ASP A 33 -16.93 -18.20 -16.43
C ASP A 33 -15.94 -17.48 -15.47
N THR A 34 -16.02 -16.13 -15.36
CA THR A 34 -15.09 -15.34 -14.55
C THR A 34 -15.42 -15.42 -13.06
N ASP A 35 -16.71 -15.49 -12.71
CA ASP A 35 -17.16 -15.55 -11.30
C ASP A 35 -16.77 -16.89 -10.65
N GLN A 36 -16.84 -18.00 -11.39
CA GLN A 36 -16.40 -19.30 -10.87
C GLN A 36 -14.88 -19.36 -10.69
N ARG A 37 -14.12 -18.71 -11.56
CA ARG A 37 -12.65 -18.63 -11.46
C ARG A 37 -12.19 -17.72 -10.32
N VAL A 38 -12.91 -16.62 -10.12
CA VAL A 38 -12.66 -15.70 -8.97
C VAL A 38 -13.01 -16.37 -7.65
N ALA A 39 -14.15 -17.07 -7.58
CA ALA A 39 -14.53 -17.87 -6.40
C ALA A 39 -13.53 -18.99 -6.12
N ALA A 40 -13.06 -19.70 -7.14
CA ALA A 40 -12.02 -20.72 -7.02
C ALA A 40 -10.66 -20.14 -6.58
N TYR A 41 -10.32 -18.92 -7.02
CA TYR A 41 -9.12 -18.21 -6.56
C TYR A 41 -9.22 -17.84 -5.08
N HIS A 42 -10.32 -17.27 -4.63
CA HIS A 42 -10.55 -16.96 -3.21
C HIS A 42 -10.62 -18.21 -2.34
N ALA A 43 -11.20 -19.32 -2.84
CA ALA A 43 -11.22 -20.60 -2.16
C ALA A 43 -9.81 -21.25 -2.08
N ALA A 44 -9.01 -21.14 -3.14
CA ALA A 44 -7.63 -21.64 -3.18
C ALA A 44 -6.69 -20.82 -2.27
N ASP A 45 -6.89 -19.50 -2.17
CA ASP A 45 -6.10 -18.63 -1.29
C ASP A 45 -6.40 -18.92 0.19
N ASN A 46 -7.65 -19.23 0.54
CA ASN A 46 -8.03 -19.67 1.88
C ASN A 46 -7.50 -21.05 2.27
N SER A 47 -7.23 -21.95 1.32
CA SER A 47 -6.71 -23.30 1.57
C SER A 47 -5.18 -23.35 1.70
N GLN A 48 -4.44 -22.32 1.23
CA GLN A 48 -2.97 -22.26 1.26
C GLN A 48 -2.37 -21.65 2.54
N SER A 49 -3.16 -21.36 3.57
CA SER A 49 -2.70 -20.69 4.80
C SER A 49 -1.92 -21.60 5.79
N GLN A 50 -1.37 -22.74 5.36
CA GLN A 50 -0.82 -23.76 6.27
C GLN A 50 0.69 -24.04 6.13
N ALA A 51 1.50 -23.19 5.55
CA ALA A 51 2.95 -23.47 5.50
C ALA A 51 3.71 -22.64 6.53
N PRO A 52 4.57 -23.26 7.36
CA PRO A 52 5.51 -22.54 8.19
C PRO A 52 6.50 -21.77 7.30
N HIS A 53 6.90 -20.59 7.75
CA HIS A 53 7.94 -19.70 7.21
C HIS A 53 8.23 -19.91 5.71
N ARG A 54 7.40 -19.32 4.86
CA ARG A 54 7.62 -19.45 3.42
C ARG A 54 8.94 -18.78 3.07
N GLU A 55 9.92 -19.55 2.64
CA GLU A 55 11.04 -19.04 1.86
C GLU A 55 10.52 -18.06 0.81
N VAL A 56 11.19 -16.91 0.68
CA VAL A 56 10.81 -15.93 -0.34
C VAL A 56 10.95 -16.58 -1.69
N LYS A 57 9.84 -17.03 -2.27
CA LYS A 57 9.83 -17.66 -3.59
C LYS A 57 10.46 -16.72 -4.60
N PRO A 58 11.29 -17.21 -5.53
CA PRO A 58 11.76 -16.42 -6.67
C PRO A 58 10.58 -15.72 -7.37
N SER A 59 10.79 -14.54 -7.95
CA SER A 59 9.71 -13.75 -8.56
C SER A 59 8.89 -14.52 -9.58
N MET A 60 9.50 -15.44 -10.31
CA MET A 60 8.82 -16.34 -11.27
C MET A 60 7.79 -17.26 -10.60
N ASN A 61 8.08 -17.73 -9.37
CA ASN A 61 7.19 -18.64 -8.63
C ASN A 61 6.09 -17.90 -7.84
N ARG A 62 6.09 -16.55 -7.89
CA ARG A 62 5.06 -15.70 -7.29
C ARG A 62 3.99 -15.26 -8.29
N ARG A 63 4.17 -15.58 -9.58
CA ARG A 63 3.22 -15.27 -10.63
C ARG A 63 1.89 -16.01 -10.43
N ALA A 64 0.82 -15.37 -10.82
CA ALA A 64 -0.49 -16.01 -10.81
C ALA A 64 -0.49 -17.21 -11.76
N PHE A 65 -0.67 -18.41 -11.22
CA PHE A 65 -0.60 -19.66 -11.99
C PHE A 65 -1.74 -19.81 -13.01
N PHE A 66 -2.84 -19.10 -12.79
CA PHE A 66 -4.02 -19.10 -13.66
C PHE A 66 -3.90 -18.14 -14.87
N ASN A 67 -2.81 -17.37 -14.95
CA ASN A 67 -2.62 -16.33 -15.98
C ASN A 67 -1.34 -16.61 -16.77
N ASP A 68 -1.47 -16.63 -18.10
CA ASP A 68 -0.36 -16.84 -19.02
C ASP A 68 0.46 -15.57 -19.30
N TYR A 69 -0.02 -14.42 -18.82
CA TYR A 69 0.60 -13.10 -19.04
C TYR A 69 0.73 -12.67 -20.50
N LYS A 70 -0.11 -13.22 -21.38
CA LYS A 70 -0.24 -12.85 -22.79
C LYS A 70 -1.60 -12.27 -23.12
N GLN A 71 -2.64 -12.71 -22.41
CA GLN A 71 -4.04 -12.38 -22.70
C GLN A 71 -4.39 -10.95 -22.32
N ARG A 72 -5.50 -10.48 -22.87
CA ARG A 72 -6.12 -9.18 -22.57
C ARG A 72 -6.41 -9.06 -21.09
N ARG A 73 -5.66 -8.19 -20.39
CA ARG A 73 -5.73 -7.95 -18.93
C ARG A 73 -5.17 -6.58 -18.58
N ILE A 74 -5.57 -6.06 -17.41
CA ILE A 74 -4.96 -4.88 -16.78
C ILE A 74 -4.02 -5.34 -15.70
N TYR A 75 -2.79 -4.83 -15.75
CA TYR A 75 -1.73 -5.17 -14.79
C TYR A 75 -1.21 -3.92 -14.10
N MET A 76 -1.24 -3.93 -12.76
CA MET A 76 -0.48 -2.98 -11.97
C MET A 76 0.93 -3.55 -11.74
N ILE A 77 1.94 -2.79 -12.11
CA ILE A 77 3.35 -3.14 -11.98
C ILE A 77 4.00 -2.25 -10.93
N THR A 78 4.74 -2.84 -10.01
CA THR A 78 5.60 -2.11 -9.09
C THR A 78 7.03 -2.59 -9.25
N MET A 79 7.94 -1.68 -9.56
CA MET A 79 9.38 -1.95 -9.66
C MET A 79 10.16 -1.15 -8.62
N GLN A 80 10.94 -1.84 -7.83
CA GLN A 80 11.81 -1.24 -6.81
C GLN A 80 13.22 -1.05 -7.35
N MET A 81 13.82 0.08 -6.97
CA MET A 81 15.23 0.37 -7.23
C MET A 81 16.13 -0.44 -6.30
N GLU A 82 17.36 -0.71 -6.74
CA GLU A 82 18.39 -1.20 -5.83
C GLU A 82 18.76 -0.13 -4.80
N ALA A 83 19.24 -0.55 -3.64
CA ALA A 83 19.53 0.37 -2.54
C ALA A 83 20.61 1.41 -2.86
N HIS A 84 21.53 1.08 -3.77
CA HIS A 84 22.60 1.97 -4.24
C HIS A 84 22.21 2.84 -5.44
N ALA A 85 21.03 2.58 -6.04
CA ALA A 85 20.59 3.35 -7.20
C ALA A 85 20.20 4.78 -6.79
N PRO A 86 20.46 5.77 -7.66
CA PRO A 86 20.04 7.15 -7.40
C PRO A 86 18.53 7.27 -7.27
N SER A 87 18.08 8.27 -6.49
CA SER A 87 16.66 8.57 -6.35
C SER A 87 16.04 8.95 -7.70
N LEU A 88 14.84 8.44 -7.96
CA LEU A 88 14.06 8.81 -9.16
C LEU A 88 13.46 10.21 -9.07
N GLY A 89 13.44 10.81 -7.90
CA GLY A 89 12.92 12.14 -7.71
C GLY A 89 12.81 12.52 -6.23
N GLU A 90 12.39 13.76 -6.01
CA GLU A 90 12.22 14.35 -4.70
C GLU A 90 10.73 14.58 -4.40
N LEU A 91 10.32 14.26 -3.17
CA LEU A 91 8.98 14.57 -2.70
C LEU A 91 8.87 16.07 -2.40
N CYS A 92 7.96 16.74 -3.09
CA CYS A 92 7.55 18.12 -2.82
C CYS A 92 6.12 18.11 -2.30
N ALA A 93 5.83 18.87 -1.25
CA ALA A 93 4.49 19.05 -0.70
C ALA A 93 4.40 20.40 0.02
N ASP A 94 3.23 21.02 -0.03
CA ASP A 94 2.94 22.23 0.71
C ASP A 94 2.30 21.83 2.05
N LEU A 95 2.77 22.42 3.14
CA LEU A 95 2.28 22.16 4.50
C LEU A 95 1.52 23.38 4.99
N GLU A 96 0.28 23.17 5.42
CA GLU A 96 -0.54 24.16 6.08
C GLU A 96 -0.75 23.74 7.54
N GLU A 97 -0.45 24.63 8.47
CA GLU A 97 -0.78 24.44 9.89
C GLU A 97 -2.21 24.95 10.13
N THR A 98 -3.06 24.04 10.60
CA THR A 98 -4.45 24.33 10.96
C THR A 98 -4.66 24.11 12.45
N GLU A 99 -5.76 24.64 13.01
CA GLU A 99 -6.13 24.40 14.42
C GLU A 99 -6.26 22.93 14.79
N THR A 100 -6.59 22.07 13.80
CA THR A 100 -6.77 20.62 13.97
C THR A 100 -5.53 19.80 13.64
N GLY A 101 -4.41 20.44 13.22
CA GLY A 101 -3.16 19.76 12.86
C GLY A 101 -2.57 20.26 11.54
N ARG A 102 -1.70 19.45 10.96
CA ARG A 102 -1.02 19.78 9.69
C ARG A 102 -1.73 19.13 8.51
N VAL A 103 -2.04 19.92 7.51
CA VAL A 103 -2.65 19.46 6.24
C VAL A 103 -1.60 19.51 5.14
N ILE A 104 -1.57 18.47 4.31
CA ILE A 104 -0.65 18.36 3.17
C ILE A 104 -1.40 18.64 1.89
N HIS A 105 -0.89 19.62 1.14
CA HIS A 105 -1.41 19.98 -0.17
C HIS A 105 -0.35 19.73 -1.26
N ASN A 106 -0.79 19.59 -2.51
CA ASN A 106 0.05 19.56 -3.72
C ASN A 106 1.24 18.58 -3.65
N ALA A 107 1.06 17.47 -2.93
CA ALA A 107 2.09 16.45 -2.81
C ALA A 107 2.40 15.82 -4.17
N ARG A 108 3.64 15.94 -4.63
CA ARG A 108 4.10 15.43 -5.92
C ARG A 108 5.56 15.00 -5.84
N ILE A 109 5.98 14.17 -6.78
CA ILE A 109 7.39 13.85 -6.96
C ILE A 109 7.94 14.74 -8.10
N LYS A 110 8.95 15.54 -7.79
CA LYS A 110 9.75 16.25 -8.79
C LYS A 110 10.78 15.25 -9.35
N PRO A 111 10.66 14.83 -10.62
CA PRO A 111 11.55 13.80 -11.17
C PRO A 111 12.99 14.28 -11.23
N SER A 112 13.93 13.37 -10.94
CA SER A 112 15.36 13.54 -11.29
C SER A 112 15.56 13.32 -12.80
N LEU A 113 16.76 13.57 -13.32
CA LEU A 113 17.10 13.23 -14.71
C LEU A 113 16.87 11.74 -14.98
N LEU A 114 17.30 10.88 -14.06
CA LEU A 114 17.04 9.44 -14.14
C LEU A 114 15.52 9.12 -14.09
N GLY A 115 14.78 9.79 -13.21
CA GLY A 115 13.33 9.62 -13.13
C GLY A 115 12.62 9.98 -14.44
N LYS A 116 13.03 11.06 -15.10
CA LYS A 116 12.52 11.44 -16.42
C LYS A 116 12.85 10.37 -17.46
N ALA A 117 14.10 9.93 -17.53
CA ALA A 117 14.53 8.90 -18.47
C ALA A 117 13.77 7.57 -18.29
N ILE A 118 13.47 7.17 -17.05
CA ILE A 118 12.64 5.99 -16.77
C ILE A 118 11.19 6.21 -17.22
N HIS A 119 10.64 7.39 -16.99
CA HIS A 119 9.30 7.75 -17.47
C HIS A 119 9.23 7.67 -19.01
N ASP A 120 10.22 8.23 -19.71
CA ASP A 120 10.28 8.19 -21.17
C ASP A 120 10.40 6.75 -21.70
N CYS A 121 11.21 5.92 -21.04
CA CYS A 121 11.25 4.48 -21.32
C CYS A 121 9.90 3.80 -21.11
N TRP A 122 9.12 4.21 -20.09
CA TRP A 122 7.77 3.67 -19.88
C TRP A 122 6.82 4.10 -21.00
N LEU A 123 6.84 5.37 -21.36
CA LEU A 123 6.02 5.92 -22.46
C LEU A 123 6.34 5.27 -23.81
N SER A 124 7.55 4.78 -24.03
CA SER A 124 7.95 4.13 -25.28
C SER A 124 7.42 2.68 -25.41
N ILE A 125 6.88 2.06 -24.36
CA ILE A 125 6.41 0.66 -24.42
C ILE A 125 5.39 0.43 -25.57
N PRO A 126 4.33 1.26 -25.75
CA PRO A 126 3.37 1.06 -26.83
C PRO A 126 3.95 1.19 -28.24
N HIS A 127 5.02 1.93 -28.41
CA HIS A 127 5.71 2.05 -29.69
C HIS A 127 6.28 0.69 -30.16
N TYR A 128 6.79 -0.12 -29.24
CA TYR A 128 7.34 -1.46 -29.53
C TYR A 128 6.33 -2.58 -29.35
N HIS A 129 5.26 -2.32 -28.62
CA HIS A 129 4.22 -3.27 -28.25
C HIS A 129 2.85 -2.60 -28.39
N PRO A 130 2.32 -2.47 -29.64
CA PRO A 130 1.06 -1.76 -29.90
C PRO A 130 -0.17 -2.40 -29.23
N GLU A 131 -0.04 -3.63 -28.76
CA GLU A 131 -1.05 -4.32 -27.97
C GLU A 131 -1.10 -3.86 -26.50
N VAL A 132 -0.18 -3.00 -26.07
CA VAL A 132 -0.10 -2.48 -24.69
C VAL A 132 -0.48 -1.01 -24.68
N THR A 133 -1.47 -0.66 -23.86
CA THR A 133 -1.85 0.73 -23.56
C THR A 133 -1.41 1.08 -22.13
N LEU A 134 -0.83 2.25 -21.95
CA LEU A 134 -0.46 2.76 -20.65
C LEU A 134 -1.64 3.49 -20.03
N VAL A 135 -1.97 3.16 -18.77
CA VAL A 135 -3.15 3.72 -18.09
C VAL A 135 -2.75 4.74 -17.04
N ALA A 136 -1.77 4.43 -16.22
CA ALA A 136 -1.25 5.34 -15.20
C ALA A 136 0.22 5.05 -14.91
N PHE A 137 0.94 6.07 -14.43
CA PHE A 137 2.32 5.94 -14.01
C PHE A 137 2.64 6.95 -12.91
N GLN A 138 3.30 6.51 -11.84
CA GLN A 138 3.73 7.37 -10.75
C GLN A 138 5.13 7.00 -10.29
N LEU A 139 6.06 7.92 -10.45
CA LEU A 139 7.38 7.84 -9.84
C LEU A 139 7.29 8.07 -8.33
N MET A 140 8.07 7.29 -7.61
CA MET A 140 8.38 7.50 -6.19
C MET A 140 9.90 7.57 -6.06
N PRO A 141 10.46 8.05 -4.95
CA PRO A 141 11.92 8.21 -4.83
C PRO A 141 12.73 6.92 -5.03
N ASP A 142 12.20 5.77 -4.63
CA ASP A 142 12.87 4.47 -4.59
C ASP A 142 12.17 3.36 -5.39
N HIS A 143 11.08 3.69 -6.07
CA HIS A 143 10.31 2.77 -6.89
C HIS A 143 9.37 3.53 -7.84
N PHE A 144 8.66 2.80 -8.68
CA PHE A 144 7.51 3.35 -9.40
C PHE A 144 6.34 2.37 -9.44
N HIS A 145 5.17 2.92 -9.67
CA HIS A 145 3.95 2.20 -9.99
C HIS A 145 3.56 2.50 -11.44
N GLY A 146 3.28 1.47 -12.22
CA GLY A 146 2.75 1.60 -13.57
C GLY A 146 1.52 0.73 -13.74
N LEU A 147 0.51 1.25 -14.40
CA LEU A 147 -0.69 0.51 -14.77
C LEU A 147 -0.76 0.42 -16.28
N LEU A 148 -0.83 -0.78 -16.80
CA LEU A 148 -0.91 -1.05 -18.22
C LEU A 148 -2.05 -2.00 -18.55
N PHE A 149 -2.62 -1.82 -19.74
CA PHE A 149 -3.68 -2.62 -20.28
C PHE A 149 -3.19 -3.35 -21.54
N VAL A 150 -3.18 -4.66 -21.49
CA VAL A 150 -3.00 -5.51 -22.66
C VAL A 150 -4.33 -5.60 -23.38
N THR A 151 -4.45 -4.95 -24.55
CA THR A 151 -5.72 -4.77 -25.27
C THR A 151 -6.13 -6.00 -26.07
N ARG A 152 -5.14 -6.80 -26.49
CA ARG A 152 -5.31 -8.05 -27.23
C ARG A 152 -4.18 -9.02 -26.88
N GLU A 153 -4.30 -10.27 -27.27
CA GLU A 153 -3.26 -11.26 -27.00
C GLU A 153 -1.91 -10.84 -27.59
N MET A 154 -0.88 -10.97 -26.75
CA MET A 154 0.50 -10.61 -27.10
C MET A 154 1.27 -11.82 -27.63
N GLU A 155 2.16 -11.61 -28.57
CA GLU A 155 3.13 -12.63 -28.99
C GLU A 155 4.06 -13.01 -27.82
N LYS A 156 4.60 -12.00 -27.11
CA LYS A 156 5.53 -12.15 -25.98
C LYS A 156 4.79 -12.02 -24.65
N VAL A 157 5.19 -12.82 -23.66
CA VAL A 157 4.68 -12.68 -22.28
C VAL A 157 5.09 -11.32 -21.70
N LEU A 158 4.24 -10.73 -20.88
CA LEU A 158 4.44 -9.42 -20.22
C LEU A 158 5.85 -9.30 -19.59
N GLY A 159 6.36 -10.37 -18.99
CA GLY A 159 7.71 -10.38 -18.40
C GLY A 159 8.84 -10.09 -19.38
N LYS A 160 8.69 -10.45 -20.68
CA LYS A 160 9.66 -10.12 -21.71
C LYS A 160 9.62 -8.64 -22.07
N ILE A 161 8.42 -8.05 -22.15
CA ILE A 161 8.21 -6.61 -22.38
C ILE A 161 8.86 -5.81 -21.26
N LEU A 162 8.57 -6.18 -20.01
CA LEU A 162 9.13 -5.49 -18.84
C LEU A 162 10.65 -5.68 -18.69
N ASN A 163 11.21 -6.78 -19.18
CA ASN A 163 12.66 -6.95 -19.25
C ASN A 163 13.28 -6.02 -20.31
N GLY A 164 12.63 -5.84 -21.47
CA GLY A 164 13.02 -4.87 -22.48
C GLY A 164 13.02 -3.44 -21.92
N PHE A 165 11.94 -3.07 -21.24
CA PHE A 165 11.85 -1.80 -20.51
C PHE A 165 13.01 -1.62 -19.52
N LYS A 166 13.29 -2.60 -18.64
CA LYS A 166 14.43 -2.53 -17.71
C LYS A 166 15.77 -2.33 -18.44
N THR A 167 15.96 -3.02 -19.56
CA THR A 167 17.17 -2.86 -20.38
C THR A 167 17.29 -1.44 -20.92
N GLY A 168 16.21 -0.87 -21.43
CA GLY A 168 16.19 0.54 -21.89
C GLY A 168 16.54 1.52 -20.77
N CYS A 169 15.92 1.35 -19.58
CA CYS A 169 16.23 2.17 -18.41
C CYS A 169 17.72 2.05 -17.98
N HIS A 170 18.28 0.84 -18.08
CA HIS A 170 19.69 0.62 -17.74
C HIS A 170 20.63 1.30 -18.73
N HIS A 171 20.30 1.32 -20.02
CA HIS A 171 21.06 2.08 -21.03
C HIS A 171 20.98 3.58 -20.72
N ALA A 172 19.81 4.13 -20.51
CA ALA A 172 19.62 5.54 -20.17
C ALA A 172 20.38 5.92 -18.88
N PHE A 173 20.35 5.07 -17.85
CA PHE A 173 21.12 5.29 -16.62
C PHE A 173 22.62 5.34 -16.89
N ARG A 174 23.14 4.38 -17.66
CA ARG A 174 24.56 4.35 -17.99
C ARG A 174 24.98 5.58 -18.77
N ASP A 175 24.16 6.02 -19.73
CA ASP A 175 24.48 7.18 -20.56
C ASP A 175 24.51 8.46 -19.71
N LEU A 176 23.53 8.68 -18.82
CA LEU A 176 23.53 9.78 -17.86
C LEU A 176 24.72 9.74 -16.89
N TYR A 177 25.11 8.55 -16.43
CA TYR A 177 26.25 8.38 -15.55
C TYR A 177 27.57 8.70 -16.24
N LEU A 178 27.73 8.31 -17.50
CA LEU A 178 28.93 8.60 -18.30
C LEU A 178 29.01 10.10 -18.62
N GLU A 179 27.90 10.78 -18.90
CA GLU A 179 27.85 12.23 -19.10
C GLU A 179 28.28 12.98 -17.84
N GLN A 180 27.74 12.62 -16.67
CA GLN A 180 28.13 13.23 -15.39
C GLN A 180 29.60 12.95 -15.03
N ALA A 181 30.09 11.74 -15.31
CA ALA A 181 31.49 11.40 -15.10
C ALA A 181 32.41 12.18 -16.03
N ALA A 182 32.04 12.41 -17.30
CA ALA A 182 32.79 13.21 -18.25
C ALA A 182 32.83 14.69 -17.84
N GLU A 183 31.73 15.24 -17.33
CA GLU A 183 31.66 16.60 -16.83
C GLU A 183 32.47 16.79 -15.54
N SER A 184 32.42 15.86 -14.63
CA SER A 184 33.23 15.83 -13.40
C SER A 184 34.75 15.66 -13.71
N SER A 185 35.10 14.88 -14.75
CA SER A 185 36.49 14.67 -15.18
C SER A 185 37.10 15.88 -15.85
N ARG A 186 36.30 16.79 -16.42
CA ARG A 186 36.77 18.10 -16.88
C ARG A 186 37.25 19.00 -15.74
N ILE A 187 36.77 18.74 -14.52
CA ILE A 187 37.12 19.51 -13.31
C ILE A 187 38.30 18.89 -12.56
N GLN A 188 38.54 17.58 -12.71
CA GLN A 188 39.63 16.82 -12.06
C GLN A 188 40.41 15.95 -13.07
N CYS A 189 41.32 16.56 -13.83
CA CYS A 189 42.39 15.81 -14.49
C CYS A 189 43.38 15.35 -13.45
N GLN A 190 43.39 14.06 -13.16
CA GLN A 190 44.53 13.15 -12.99
C GLN A 190 44.16 12.01 -12.04
N ASN A 191 44.36 10.80 -12.54
CA ASN A 191 44.31 9.50 -11.81
C ASN A 191 42.95 9.00 -11.33
N LYS A 192 42.24 8.30 -12.23
CA LYS A 192 41.48 7.11 -11.78
C LYS A 192 41.26 6.12 -12.94
N GLY A 193 41.59 4.88 -12.65
CA GLY A 193 41.32 3.74 -13.50
C GLY A 193 39.82 3.53 -13.77
N LYS A 194 39.51 2.60 -14.67
CA LYS A 194 38.19 2.23 -15.17
C LYS A 194 37.06 2.65 -14.24
N ALA A 195 36.23 3.59 -14.71
CA ALA A 195 34.98 3.94 -14.02
C ALA A 195 34.21 2.64 -13.75
N ASP A 196 33.98 2.34 -12.49
CA ASP A 196 33.16 1.19 -12.09
C ASP A 196 31.81 1.28 -12.78
N CYS A 197 31.45 0.24 -13.51
CA CYS A 197 30.17 0.18 -14.18
C CYS A 197 29.06 0.27 -13.11
N PRO A 198 28.10 1.20 -13.19
CA PRO A 198 27.04 1.28 -12.21
C PRO A 198 26.30 -0.05 -12.14
N GLY A 199 26.07 -0.56 -10.92
CA GLY A 199 25.40 -1.83 -10.67
C GLY A 199 23.98 -1.88 -11.24
N PHE A 200 23.25 -2.93 -10.94
CA PHE A 200 21.87 -3.05 -11.39
C PHE A 200 21.00 -1.90 -10.88
N LEU A 201 20.18 -1.31 -11.76
CA LEU A 201 19.29 -0.22 -11.43
C LEU A 201 18.06 -0.68 -10.62
N PHE A 202 17.48 -1.80 -11.00
CA PHE A 202 16.27 -2.36 -10.38
C PHE A 202 16.58 -3.65 -9.65
N LYS A 203 15.87 -3.87 -8.54
CA LYS A 203 15.83 -5.15 -7.87
C LYS A 203 15.38 -6.26 -8.83
N LYS A 204 15.81 -7.48 -8.55
CA LYS A 204 15.45 -8.65 -9.34
C LYS A 204 13.95 -8.86 -9.35
N GLY A 205 13.36 -8.96 -10.54
CA GLY A 205 11.93 -9.15 -10.74
C GLY A 205 11.13 -7.85 -10.66
N TYR A 206 9.84 -7.98 -10.43
CA TYR A 206 8.86 -6.92 -10.21
C TYR A 206 7.66 -7.54 -9.49
N ASN A 207 6.85 -6.71 -8.85
CA ASN A 207 5.55 -7.13 -8.32
C ASN A 207 4.48 -6.77 -9.33
N ASP A 208 3.53 -7.67 -9.53
CA ASP A 208 2.36 -7.44 -10.38
C ASP A 208 1.07 -7.79 -9.63
N SER A 209 0.02 -7.09 -9.98
CA SER A 209 -1.35 -7.39 -9.58
C SER A 209 -2.24 -7.33 -10.80
N ILE A 210 -3.11 -8.33 -10.97
CA ILE A 210 -4.06 -8.41 -12.06
C ILE A 210 -5.36 -7.78 -11.58
N LEU A 211 -5.90 -6.81 -12.32
CA LEU A 211 -7.18 -6.21 -12.02
C LEU A 211 -8.28 -7.04 -12.69
N ILE A 212 -9.22 -7.54 -11.87
CA ILE A 212 -10.29 -8.44 -12.34
C ILE A 212 -11.68 -7.82 -12.12
N GLY A 213 -11.86 -6.99 -11.07
CA GLY A 213 -13.14 -6.38 -10.71
C GLY A 213 -13.41 -5.07 -11.45
N GLU A 214 -14.68 -4.76 -11.70
CA GLU A 214 -15.13 -3.57 -12.44
C GLU A 214 -14.65 -2.26 -11.82
N ASP A 215 -14.76 -2.09 -10.48
CA ASP A 215 -14.33 -0.85 -9.80
C ASP A 215 -12.83 -0.83 -9.45
N GLN A 216 -12.07 -1.87 -9.80
CA GLN A 216 -10.65 -1.94 -9.40
C GLN A 216 -9.79 -0.96 -10.18
N LEU A 217 -10.14 -0.67 -11.42
CA LEU A 217 -9.35 0.23 -12.27
C LEU A 217 -9.30 1.63 -11.68
N GLU A 218 -10.45 2.23 -11.42
CA GLU A 218 -10.55 3.59 -10.87
C GLU A 218 -9.88 3.71 -9.51
N ARG A 219 -10.15 2.75 -8.61
CA ARG A 219 -9.49 2.69 -7.30
C ARG A 219 -7.98 2.56 -7.41
N MET A 220 -7.48 1.80 -8.37
CA MET A 220 -6.05 1.61 -8.57
C MET A 220 -5.38 2.85 -9.15
N VAL A 221 -6.03 3.51 -10.12
CA VAL A 221 -5.57 4.79 -10.68
C VAL A 221 -5.49 5.84 -9.58
N ALA A 222 -6.57 5.99 -8.79
CA ALA A 222 -6.59 6.91 -7.64
C ALA A 222 -5.49 6.58 -6.63
N TYR A 223 -5.28 5.31 -6.30
CA TYR A 223 -4.21 4.86 -5.41
C TYR A 223 -2.82 5.21 -5.96
N ILE A 224 -2.58 4.99 -7.25
CA ILE A 224 -1.29 5.27 -7.89
C ILE A 224 -0.96 6.76 -7.77
N TYR A 225 -1.88 7.65 -8.13
CA TYR A 225 -1.65 9.09 -8.07
C TYR A 225 -1.65 9.66 -6.64
N ASP A 226 -2.29 8.99 -5.66
CA ASP A 226 -2.27 9.37 -4.25
C ASP A 226 -0.95 9.00 -3.53
N ASN A 227 -0.08 8.19 -4.13
CA ASN A 227 1.14 7.72 -3.47
C ASN A 227 2.08 8.85 -2.98
N PRO A 228 2.29 9.98 -3.70
CA PRO A 228 3.08 11.09 -3.19
C PRO A 228 2.50 11.68 -1.90
N ARG A 229 1.17 11.92 -1.83
CA ARG A 229 0.49 12.39 -0.61
C ARG A 229 0.65 11.40 0.53
N ARG A 230 0.45 10.12 0.26
CA ARG A 230 0.65 9.05 1.27
C ARG A 230 2.09 8.97 1.77
N LEU A 231 3.07 9.25 0.92
CA LEU A 231 4.46 9.33 1.32
C LEU A 231 4.72 10.55 2.20
N ALA A 232 4.17 11.72 1.84
CA ALA A 232 4.29 12.95 2.61
C ALA A 232 3.68 12.78 4.01
N ILE A 233 2.47 12.23 4.11
CA ILE A 233 1.79 11.92 5.38
C ILE A 233 2.65 10.99 6.25
N ARG A 234 3.17 9.89 5.68
CA ARG A 234 4.02 8.95 6.43
C ARG A 234 5.33 9.57 6.94
N ARG A 235 5.88 10.54 6.21
CA ARG A 235 7.08 11.26 6.65
C ARG A 235 6.76 12.26 7.76
N LEU A 236 5.62 12.94 7.65
CA LEU A 236 5.17 13.93 8.62
C LEU A 236 4.77 13.27 9.96
N GLN A 237 4.09 12.13 9.89
CA GLN A 237 3.51 11.42 11.04
C GLN A 237 4.09 9.99 11.15
N SER A 238 5.41 9.88 11.09
CA SER A 238 6.10 8.58 11.06
C SER A 238 5.68 7.65 12.19
N ASP A 239 5.39 8.19 13.38
CA ASP A 239 5.04 7.42 14.57
C ASP A 239 3.70 6.69 14.44
N PHE A 240 2.74 7.25 13.69
CA PHE A 240 1.45 6.59 13.45
C PHE A 240 1.56 5.39 12.49
N PHE A 241 2.63 5.33 11.70
CA PHE A 241 2.84 4.29 10.70
C PHE A 241 3.89 3.26 11.09
N ARG A 242 4.65 3.53 12.15
CA ARG A 242 5.63 2.59 12.71
C ARG A 242 4.93 1.59 13.63
N VAL A 243 5.34 0.33 13.58
CA VAL A 243 4.94 -0.67 14.57
C VAL A 243 5.82 -0.50 15.80
N LEU A 244 5.19 -0.31 16.94
CA LEU A 244 5.83 -0.28 18.26
C LEU A 244 5.70 -1.68 18.87
N GLU A 245 6.81 -2.24 19.32
CA GLU A 245 6.84 -3.55 19.99
C GLU A 245 7.16 -3.38 21.47
N GLY A 246 6.68 -4.32 22.28
CA GLY A 246 7.02 -4.36 23.71
C GLY A 246 6.40 -3.26 24.57
N ILE A 247 5.37 -2.55 24.08
CA ILE A 247 4.68 -1.53 24.89
C ILE A 247 3.81 -2.16 25.97
N LYS A 248 3.78 -1.55 27.16
CA LYS A 248 2.91 -2.00 28.27
C LYS A 248 1.58 -1.25 28.21
N VAL A 249 0.49 -1.98 28.03
CA VAL A 249 -0.89 -1.45 28.01
C VAL A 249 -1.72 -2.25 29.02
N ALA A 250 -2.28 -1.57 30.02
CA ALA A 250 -3.10 -2.20 31.07
C ALA A 250 -2.46 -3.47 31.67
N GLY A 251 -1.14 -3.40 31.95
CA GLY A 251 -0.35 -4.50 32.55
C GLY A 251 0.10 -5.59 31.56
N ARG A 252 -0.25 -5.52 30.28
CA ARG A 252 0.14 -6.50 29.26
C ARG A 252 1.13 -5.91 28.26
N VAL A 253 2.05 -6.75 27.78
CA VAL A 253 2.99 -6.40 26.71
C VAL A 253 2.28 -6.55 25.37
N CYS A 254 2.27 -5.51 24.57
CA CYS A 254 1.56 -5.44 23.29
C CYS A 254 2.48 -4.94 22.16
N SER A 255 2.12 -5.27 20.95
CA SER A 255 2.53 -4.54 19.74
C SER A 255 1.43 -3.54 19.37
N ALA A 256 1.83 -2.38 18.82
CA ALA A 256 0.91 -1.29 18.47
C ALA A 256 1.23 -0.67 17.12
N GLN A 257 0.20 -0.17 16.43
CA GLN A 257 0.34 0.66 15.25
C GLN A 257 -0.80 1.68 15.18
N GLY A 258 -0.46 2.95 15.01
CA GLY A 258 -1.41 4.06 15.02
C GLY A 258 -1.10 5.05 16.14
N ASN A 259 -2.09 5.87 16.49
CA ASN A 259 -1.96 6.92 17.49
C ASN A 259 -2.06 6.38 18.92
N ILE A 260 -0.93 6.25 19.60
CA ILE A 260 -0.86 5.73 20.97
C ILE A 260 -1.50 6.68 21.99
N GLU A 261 -1.59 7.99 21.69
CA GLU A 261 -2.22 8.98 22.57
C GLU A 261 -3.72 8.73 22.79
N LEU A 262 -4.35 7.90 21.95
CA LEU A 262 -5.73 7.48 22.17
C LEU A 262 -5.91 6.69 23.48
N LEU A 263 -4.87 6.05 24.00
CA LEU A 263 -4.89 5.38 25.30
C LEU A 263 -5.01 6.34 26.50
N ARG A 264 -4.71 7.63 26.30
CA ARG A 264 -4.79 8.67 27.34
C ARG A 264 -6.15 9.38 27.37
N ARG A 265 -7.00 9.12 26.38
CA ARG A 265 -8.33 9.70 26.26
C ARG A 265 -9.36 8.83 26.99
N PRO A 266 -10.54 9.38 27.33
CA PRO A 266 -11.65 8.55 27.84
C PRO A 266 -11.95 7.43 26.85
N CYS A 267 -11.98 6.18 27.34
CA CYS A 267 -12.22 4.98 26.54
C CYS A 267 -13.48 4.25 27.00
N ALA A 268 -14.21 3.67 26.04
CA ALA A 268 -15.38 2.83 26.32
C ALA A 268 -15.21 1.48 25.62
N GLN A 269 -15.36 0.39 26.37
CA GLN A 269 -15.37 -0.95 25.80
C GLN A 269 -16.66 -1.19 25.00
N VAL A 270 -16.55 -1.46 23.71
CA VAL A 270 -17.67 -1.96 22.89
C VAL A 270 -17.73 -3.48 23.03
N ARG A 271 -18.73 -3.94 23.77
CA ARG A 271 -19.00 -5.38 23.99
C ARG A 271 -20.47 -5.66 23.77
N VAL A 272 -20.77 -6.57 22.85
CA VAL A 272 -22.13 -6.99 22.51
C VAL A 272 -22.21 -8.50 22.49
N SER A 273 -23.23 -9.06 23.15
CA SER A 273 -23.49 -10.49 23.15
C SER A 273 -23.73 -11.02 21.73
N ARG A 274 -23.26 -12.23 21.45
CA ARG A 274 -23.59 -12.94 20.21
C ARG A 274 -25.08 -13.24 20.06
N SER A 275 -25.82 -13.33 21.19
CA SER A 275 -27.25 -13.58 21.26
C SER A 275 -28.08 -12.30 21.41
N ALA A 276 -27.51 -11.12 21.27
CA ALA A 276 -28.25 -9.86 21.34
C ALA A 276 -29.33 -9.81 20.26
N LYS A 277 -30.53 -9.39 20.66
CA LYS A 277 -31.65 -9.17 19.74
C LYS A 277 -31.41 -7.92 18.91
N SER A 278 -32.10 -7.77 17.78
CA SER A 278 -31.97 -6.61 16.90
C SER A 278 -32.23 -5.28 17.63
N GLU A 279 -33.22 -5.25 18.50
CA GLU A 279 -33.56 -4.05 19.27
C GLU A 279 -32.44 -3.64 20.23
N ASP A 280 -31.90 -4.60 20.99
CA ASP A 280 -30.78 -4.37 21.92
C ASP A 280 -29.52 -3.90 21.15
N LEU A 281 -29.32 -4.46 19.95
CA LEU A 281 -28.20 -4.09 19.10
C LEU A 281 -28.31 -2.66 18.57
N GLU A 282 -29.52 -2.23 18.19
CA GLU A 282 -29.76 -0.86 17.74
C GLU A 282 -29.55 0.14 18.89
N VAL A 283 -30.05 -0.16 20.09
CA VAL A 283 -29.81 0.65 21.30
C VAL A 283 -28.32 0.75 21.60
N ALA A 284 -27.59 -0.36 21.55
CA ALA A 284 -26.15 -0.38 21.75
C ALA A 284 -25.40 0.43 20.68
N LEU A 285 -25.82 0.32 19.41
CA LEU A 285 -25.27 1.09 18.31
C LEU A 285 -25.39 2.61 18.58
N GLN A 286 -26.60 3.10 18.85
CA GLN A 286 -26.85 4.50 19.12
C GLN A 286 -26.07 5.01 20.33
N HIS A 287 -26.01 4.22 21.40
CA HIS A 287 -25.25 4.55 22.60
C HIS A 287 -23.74 4.73 22.30
N PHE A 288 -23.10 3.76 21.64
CA PHE A 288 -21.67 3.84 21.36
C PHE A 288 -21.31 4.92 20.34
N LEU A 289 -22.18 5.15 19.34
CA LEU A 289 -21.97 6.23 18.38
C LEU A 289 -22.08 7.61 19.05
N ALA A 290 -23.00 7.78 19.99
CA ALA A 290 -23.10 9.01 20.78
C ALA A 290 -21.87 9.24 21.65
N LEU A 291 -21.36 8.20 22.34
CA LEU A 291 -20.11 8.28 23.11
C LEU A 291 -18.91 8.64 22.22
N GLY A 292 -18.79 8.00 21.08
CA GLY A 292 -17.73 8.31 20.11
C GLY A 292 -17.82 9.72 19.57
N GLY A 293 -19.03 10.20 19.27
CA GLY A 293 -19.30 11.57 18.84
C GLY A 293 -18.95 12.62 19.89
N ALA A 294 -19.09 12.28 21.19
CA ALA A 294 -18.65 13.10 22.31
C ALA A 294 -17.12 13.02 22.57
N GLY A 295 -16.37 12.32 21.72
CA GLY A 295 -14.91 12.23 21.80
C GLY A 295 -14.36 11.05 22.61
N THR A 296 -15.19 10.14 23.12
CA THR A 296 -14.76 8.92 23.77
C THR A 296 -14.17 7.94 22.74
N VAL A 297 -13.06 7.31 23.05
CA VAL A 297 -12.42 6.33 22.18
C VAL A 297 -13.09 4.97 22.35
N LEU A 298 -13.59 4.41 21.26
CA LEU A 298 -14.23 3.09 21.27
C LEU A 298 -13.19 1.98 21.19
N VAL A 299 -13.24 1.03 22.13
CA VAL A 299 -12.27 -0.06 22.25
C VAL A 299 -12.95 -1.40 22.04
N SER A 300 -12.53 -2.20 21.05
CA SER A 300 -13.10 -3.52 20.80
C SER A 300 -12.13 -4.49 20.14
N PRO A 301 -12.21 -5.79 20.45
CA PRO A 301 -11.59 -6.85 19.66
C PRO A 301 -12.41 -7.24 18.41
N CYS A 302 -13.59 -6.69 18.21
CA CYS A 302 -14.48 -7.01 17.08
C CYS A 302 -14.77 -8.51 16.93
N ILE A 303 -15.06 -9.22 18.04
CA ILE A 303 -15.29 -10.67 18.04
C ILE A 303 -16.72 -11.00 17.60
N SER A 304 -17.73 -10.36 18.21
CA SER A 304 -19.12 -10.59 17.85
C SER A 304 -19.52 -9.81 16.60
N GLN A 305 -20.60 -10.25 15.94
CA GLN A 305 -21.15 -9.52 14.78
C GLN A 305 -21.63 -8.13 15.17
N GLY A 306 -22.21 -7.97 16.35
CA GLY A 306 -22.67 -6.68 16.87
C GLY A 306 -21.50 -5.72 17.10
N GLU A 307 -20.40 -6.19 17.71
CA GLU A 307 -19.18 -5.39 17.88
C GLU A 307 -18.61 -4.92 16.52
N LYS A 308 -18.52 -5.84 15.54
CA LYS A 308 -18.05 -5.51 14.19
C LYS A 308 -18.89 -4.43 13.52
N MET A 309 -20.23 -4.54 13.66
CA MET A 309 -21.16 -3.59 13.08
C MET A 309 -21.00 -2.20 13.71
N ILE A 310 -20.96 -2.11 15.05
CA ILE A 310 -20.77 -0.85 15.78
C ILE A 310 -19.43 -0.22 15.42
N MET A 311 -18.35 -0.99 15.48
CA MET A 311 -17.00 -0.48 15.17
C MET A 311 -16.86 -0.09 13.70
N ARG A 312 -17.51 -0.81 12.76
CA ARG A 312 -17.54 -0.41 11.35
C ARG A 312 -18.30 0.91 11.16
N LYS A 313 -19.48 1.06 11.76
CA LYS A 313 -20.25 2.30 11.68
C LYS A 313 -19.50 3.48 12.28
N ALA A 314 -18.88 3.29 13.43
CA ALA A 314 -18.02 4.30 14.07
C ALA A 314 -16.81 4.67 13.19
N PHE A 315 -16.23 3.68 12.49
CA PHE A 315 -15.15 3.90 11.53
C PHE A 315 -15.60 4.78 10.37
N ASP A 316 -16.78 4.49 9.79
CA ASP A 316 -17.37 5.26 8.69
C ASP A 316 -17.73 6.70 9.11
N MET A 317 -18.13 6.89 10.37
CA MET A 317 -18.37 8.20 10.98
C MET A 317 -17.08 8.90 11.44
N ARG A 318 -15.91 8.36 11.16
CA ARG A 318 -14.58 8.90 11.50
C ARG A 318 -14.37 9.09 13.02
N LEU A 319 -15.00 8.26 13.86
CA LEU A 319 -14.86 8.30 15.31
C LEU A 319 -13.54 7.64 15.76
N PRO A 320 -12.96 8.07 16.91
CA PRO A 320 -11.72 7.53 17.41
C PRO A 320 -11.88 6.10 17.92
N GLN A 321 -10.93 5.21 17.57
CA GLN A 321 -11.03 3.78 17.84
C GLN A 321 -9.70 3.14 18.25
N ILE A 322 -9.79 2.18 19.16
CA ILE A 322 -8.74 1.20 19.45
C ILE A 322 -9.26 -0.19 19.08
N ILE A 323 -8.59 -0.83 18.12
CA ILE A 323 -8.93 -2.17 17.66
C ILE A 323 -7.92 -3.16 18.24
N LEU A 324 -8.41 -4.14 18.99
CA LEU A 324 -7.59 -5.23 19.52
C LEU A 324 -7.52 -6.36 18.50
N LEU A 325 -6.33 -6.71 18.06
CA LEU A 325 -6.11 -7.71 17.03
C LEU A 325 -5.84 -9.10 17.65
N ASP A 326 -6.41 -10.12 17.03
CA ASP A 326 -6.21 -11.53 17.38
C ASP A 326 -4.88 -12.11 16.88
N LYS A 327 -4.12 -11.33 16.13
CA LYS A 327 -2.79 -11.67 15.60
C LYS A 327 -1.81 -10.56 15.92
N GLY A 328 -0.56 -10.94 16.19
CA GLY A 328 0.51 -9.96 16.36
C GLY A 328 0.70 -9.09 15.12
N ILE A 329 1.12 -7.87 15.31
CA ILE A 329 1.37 -6.94 14.22
C ILE A 329 2.77 -7.21 13.64
N ASN A 330 2.85 -7.46 12.34
CA ASN A 330 4.14 -7.63 11.67
C ASN A 330 4.92 -6.30 11.72
N PRO A 331 6.20 -6.30 12.14
CA PRO A 331 7.02 -5.07 12.19
C PRO A 331 7.11 -4.30 10.87
N ARG A 332 6.92 -5.01 9.74
CA ARG A 332 6.90 -4.41 8.40
C ARG A 332 5.50 -4.04 7.90
N SER A 333 4.47 -4.23 8.74
CA SER A 333 3.10 -3.90 8.38
C SER A 333 2.94 -2.42 8.08
N LYS A 334 2.18 -2.11 7.04
CA LYS A 334 1.82 -0.74 6.67
C LYS A 334 0.31 -0.67 6.54
N PRO A 335 -0.37 0.26 7.22
CA PRO A 335 -1.78 0.49 6.99
C PRO A 335 -2.05 0.80 5.52
N PHE A 336 -3.13 0.28 5.00
CA PHE A 336 -3.55 0.51 3.61
C PHE A 336 -5.06 0.81 3.54
N GLY A 337 -5.52 1.30 2.37
CA GLY A 337 -6.92 1.66 2.17
C GLY A 337 -7.42 2.66 3.21
N GLU A 338 -8.62 2.48 3.69
CA GLU A 338 -9.29 3.34 4.68
C GLU A 338 -8.56 3.40 6.03
N ARG A 339 -7.85 2.33 6.41
CA ARG A 339 -7.03 2.33 7.63
C ARG A 339 -5.84 3.27 7.55
N PHE A 340 -5.31 3.49 6.35
CA PHE A 340 -4.26 4.48 6.15
C PHE A 340 -4.77 5.88 6.52
N GLU A 341 -5.94 6.27 6.01
CA GLU A 341 -6.54 7.58 6.31
C GLU A 341 -6.84 7.72 7.81
N SER A 342 -7.38 6.66 8.42
CA SER A 342 -7.68 6.65 9.86
C SER A 342 -6.43 6.79 10.74
N CYS A 343 -5.31 6.20 10.32
CA CYS A 343 -4.02 6.41 10.98
C CYS A 343 -3.50 7.84 10.75
N ALA A 344 -3.60 8.34 9.50
CA ALA A 344 -3.19 9.69 9.14
C ALA A 344 -3.94 10.77 9.95
N GLU A 345 -5.22 10.54 10.23
CA GLU A 345 -6.06 11.40 11.04
C GLU A 345 -5.86 11.22 12.55
N GLY A 346 -5.00 10.31 12.96
CA GLY A 346 -4.71 10.03 14.36
C GLY A 346 -5.88 9.42 15.14
N ARG A 347 -6.94 8.93 14.48
CA ARG A 347 -8.15 8.38 15.10
C ARG A 347 -8.16 6.86 15.23
N LEU A 348 -7.09 6.17 14.83
CA LEU A 348 -6.98 4.72 14.90
C LEU A 348 -5.72 4.29 15.65
N LEU A 349 -5.91 3.35 16.58
CA LEU A 349 -4.85 2.56 17.19
C LEU A 349 -5.18 1.08 17.04
N SER A 350 -4.28 0.31 16.48
CA SER A 350 -4.33 -1.15 16.47
C SER A 350 -3.38 -1.69 17.53
N LEU A 351 -3.86 -2.56 18.41
CA LEU A 351 -3.08 -3.20 19.47
C LEU A 351 -3.18 -4.71 19.36
N SER A 352 -2.10 -5.42 19.67
CA SER A 352 -2.13 -6.87 19.85
C SER A 352 -1.27 -7.32 21.01
N PRO A 353 -1.81 -8.14 21.95
CA PRO A 353 -1.05 -8.79 23.01
C PRO A 353 -0.38 -10.09 22.54
N PHE A 354 -0.52 -10.45 21.28
CA PHE A 354 0.01 -11.70 20.74
C PHE A 354 1.28 -11.48 19.93
N PRO A 355 2.18 -12.50 19.88
CA PRO A 355 3.32 -12.48 18.98
C PRO A 355 2.85 -12.54 17.53
N CYS A 356 3.65 -11.96 16.62
CA CYS A 356 3.41 -12.06 15.19
C CYS A 356 3.53 -13.53 14.75
N SER A 357 2.43 -14.13 14.31
CA SER A 357 2.39 -15.51 13.80
C SER A 357 1.68 -15.54 12.46
N TYR A 358 2.31 -16.19 11.47
CA TYR A 358 1.76 -16.36 10.12
C TYR A 358 0.84 -17.59 9.98
N SER A 359 0.86 -18.51 10.96
CA SER A 359 0.22 -19.84 10.82
C SER A 359 -1.10 -20.00 11.57
N ARG A 360 -1.65 -18.93 12.15
CA ARG A 360 -2.82 -19.03 13.02
C ARG A 360 -4.11 -19.12 12.23
N LYS A 361 -4.91 -20.16 12.46
CA LYS A 361 -6.15 -20.42 11.72
C LYS A 361 -7.38 -19.77 12.36
N ASN A 362 -7.59 -19.96 13.66
CA ASN A 362 -8.77 -19.46 14.37
C ASN A 362 -8.38 -18.96 15.77
N ILE A 363 -9.11 -17.97 16.26
CA ILE A 363 -8.99 -17.48 17.64
C ILE A 363 -9.65 -18.47 18.61
N THR A 364 -8.99 -18.78 19.72
CA THR A 364 -9.54 -19.64 20.78
C THR A 364 -10.46 -18.84 21.70
N ARG A 365 -11.21 -19.58 22.57
CA ARG A 365 -12.08 -18.94 23.56
C ARG A 365 -11.28 -18.12 24.57
N GLU A 366 -10.18 -18.70 25.08
CA GLU A 366 -9.31 -18.03 26.06
C GLU A 366 -8.71 -16.74 25.49
N GLU A 367 -8.37 -16.75 24.21
CA GLU A 367 -7.85 -15.56 23.52
C GLU A 367 -8.94 -14.51 23.30
N CYS A 368 -10.18 -14.92 23.04
CA CYS A 368 -11.33 -14.01 23.01
C CYS A 368 -11.56 -13.35 24.38
N GLU A 369 -11.49 -14.14 25.45
CA GLU A 369 -11.62 -13.67 26.83
C GLU A 369 -10.48 -12.68 27.17
N LEU A 370 -9.22 -13.04 26.84
CA LEU A 370 -8.05 -12.19 27.03
C LEU A 370 -8.19 -10.83 26.35
N LEU A 371 -8.66 -10.80 25.09
CA LEU A 371 -8.88 -9.55 24.36
C LEU A 371 -10.00 -8.70 24.97
N ASN A 372 -11.08 -9.33 25.41
CA ASN A 372 -12.18 -8.64 26.10
C ASN A 372 -11.73 -8.04 27.44
N ASP A 373 -10.92 -8.78 28.21
CA ASP A 373 -10.36 -8.32 29.46
C ASP A 373 -9.39 -7.13 29.25
N LEU A 374 -8.58 -7.20 28.18
CA LEU A 374 -7.70 -6.09 27.80
C LEU A 374 -8.52 -4.86 27.41
N ALA A 375 -9.59 -5.02 26.61
CA ALA A 375 -10.47 -3.90 26.25
C ALA A 375 -11.11 -3.27 27.49
N LYS A 376 -11.58 -4.08 28.44
CA LYS A 376 -12.15 -3.65 29.72
C LYS A 376 -11.11 -2.88 30.54
N ALA A 377 -9.91 -3.45 30.69
CA ALA A 377 -8.85 -2.83 31.48
C ALA A 377 -8.39 -1.49 30.89
N ILE A 378 -8.36 -1.33 29.53
CA ILE A 378 -8.07 -0.04 28.89
C ILE A 378 -9.17 0.99 29.21
N ALA A 379 -10.45 0.61 29.14
CA ALA A 379 -11.56 1.50 29.48
C ALA A 379 -11.52 1.93 30.96
N GLU A 380 -11.31 1.01 31.88
CA GLU A 380 -11.23 1.29 33.32
C GLU A 380 -10.00 2.17 33.69
N ALA A 381 -8.85 1.93 33.06
CA ALA A 381 -7.66 2.72 33.30
C ALA A 381 -7.84 4.18 32.84
N SER A 382 -8.55 4.40 31.73
CA SER A 382 -8.82 5.75 31.23
C SER A 382 -9.74 6.56 32.15
N GLN A 383 -10.72 5.88 32.80
CA GLN A 383 -11.66 6.54 33.72
C GLN A 383 -10.97 7.00 35.02
N LYS A 384 -9.96 6.27 35.49
CA LYS A 384 -9.18 6.66 36.68
C LYS A 384 -8.31 7.88 36.44
N GLN A 385 -7.87 8.11 35.19
CA GLN A 385 -7.09 9.30 34.83
C GLN A 385 -7.94 10.57 34.75
N THR A 386 -9.21 10.45 34.39
CA THR A 386 -10.15 11.59 34.28
C THR A 386 -10.86 11.94 35.60
N GLY A 387 -10.91 11.04 36.58
CA GLY A 387 -11.50 11.27 37.90
C GLY A 387 -10.58 11.85 38.96
N GLY A 388 -9.33 12.17 38.62
CA GLY A 388 -8.29 12.70 39.50
C GLY A 388 -7.93 14.18 39.23
N LEU A 389 -8.81 14.93 38.55
CA LEU A 389 -8.69 16.39 38.31
C LEU A 389 -9.81 17.12 39.10
#